data_8ed9f948808a8d3839df6372c29fcffb
#
_entry.id   8ed9f948808a8d3839df6372c29fcffb
#
_cell.length_a   1.000
_cell.length_b   1.000
_cell.length_c   1.000
_cell.angle_alpha   90.00
_cell.angle_beta   90.00
_cell.angle_gamma   90.00
#
_symmetry.space_group_name_H-M   'P 1'
#
loop_
_entity.id
_entity.type
_entity.pdbx_description
1 polymer ?
#
loop_
_entity_poly.entity_id
_entity_poly.type
_entity_poly.pdbx_seq_one_letter_code
_entity_poly.pdbx_strand_id
1 'polypeptide(L)'
;MKKLILPVVISISAALLLCACGGGNAPEEASIPETKEAADVPTIGLDILIEEDESMINTYSLLAVNPAAPWVDADGNSVDASTVSINTAGADALINWILSDEGLNAAKNYGFDDYGEYLFYIKDDAPKTAAEIPQATDETKVIRLSTTTSVNDSGLLGYLLPIFEEEYGYTVEVTSAGTGKAIANAKMGNADLLLVHAKTQEEDFIAAGFARTIDGQTAERLAFMYNYFVLCGPKDDPAKVKEAADVKTAFAEIANGKFRFVSRGDKSGTHTKELSLWPEELGITEEPASFEAYQDWYVSANSGMGVCLTMANEQGAYILSDKATFLTFKANGGILEDAK
;
A
#
# COMPACT_ATOMS: atom_id res chain seq x y z
N MET A 1 36.10 -3.28 22.34
CA MET A 1 37.26 -2.80 21.55
C MET A 1 36.66 -2.00 20.38
N LYS A 2 36.73 -0.69 20.44
CA LYS A 2 36.17 0.23 19.41
C LYS A 2 37.08 0.20 18.18
N LYS A 3 36.56 -0.17 17.02
CA LYS A 3 37.26 0.01 15.73
C LYS A 3 36.85 1.35 15.13
N LEU A 4 37.83 2.23 15.08
CA LEU A 4 37.81 3.54 14.44
C LEU A 4 37.93 3.34 12.92
N ILE A 5 37.00 3.82 12.12
CA ILE A 5 37.11 3.87 10.67
C ILE A 5 37.48 5.29 10.28
N LEU A 6 38.66 5.43 9.68
CA LEU A 6 39.25 6.68 9.20
C LEU A 6 38.84 6.92 7.74
N PRO A 7 38.42 8.11 7.32
CA PRO A 7 38.15 8.39 5.92
C PRO A 7 39.43 8.58 5.12
N VAL A 8 39.51 7.91 3.98
CA VAL A 8 40.60 8.07 3.00
C VAL A 8 40.36 9.32 2.16
N VAL A 9 41.20 10.33 2.33
CA VAL A 9 41.23 11.49 1.45
C VAL A 9 42.19 11.19 0.30
N ILE A 10 41.71 11.12 -0.92
CA ILE A 10 42.54 10.98 -2.12
C ILE A 10 42.91 12.39 -2.61
N SER A 11 44.16 12.78 -2.43
CA SER A 11 44.73 14.00 -3.01
C SER A 11 45.29 13.69 -4.40
N ILE A 12 44.72 14.34 -5.41
CA ILE A 12 45.27 14.28 -6.77
C ILE A 12 46.24 15.46 -6.95
N SER A 13 47.53 15.14 -7.03
CA SER A 13 48.59 16.11 -7.33
C SER A 13 48.70 16.30 -8.84
N ALA A 14 48.52 17.52 -9.31
CA ALA A 14 48.77 17.92 -10.69
C ALA A 14 50.28 18.16 -10.90
N ALA A 15 50.91 17.45 -11.83
CA ALA A 15 52.26 17.71 -12.30
C ALA A 15 52.17 18.60 -13.54
N LEU A 16 52.71 19.82 -13.41
CA LEU A 16 52.97 20.72 -14.56
C LEU A 16 54.28 20.27 -15.27
N LEU A 17 54.17 19.95 -16.55
CA LEU A 17 55.33 19.93 -17.46
C LEU A 17 55.20 21.11 -18.41
N LEU A 18 56.14 22.06 -18.26
CA LEU A 18 56.39 23.11 -19.26
C LEU A 18 57.26 22.52 -20.38
N CYS A 19 56.81 22.64 -21.62
CA CYS A 19 57.69 22.62 -22.77
C CYS A 19 57.26 23.74 -23.77
N ALA A 20 58.21 24.59 -24.07
CA ALA A 20 58.02 25.78 -24.89
C ALA A 20 58.25 25.51 -26.38
N CYS A 21 57.64 26.39 -27.18
CA CYS A 21 57.96 26.82 -28.56
C CYS A 21 57.08 26.32 -29.71
N GLY A 22 56.41 27.31 -30.35
CA GLY A 22 56.10 27.28 -31.75
C GLY A 22 54.65 27.71 -32.11
N GLY A 23 54.53 28.93 -32.63
CA GLY A 23 53.35 29.71 -32.94
C GLY A 23 52.24 29.04 -33.72
N GLY A 24 51.09 29.59 -33.54
CA GLY A 24 49.91 29.37 -34.42
C GLY A 24 48.59 29.25 -33.66
N ASN A 25 47.76 30.25 -33.87
CA ASN A 25 46.32 30.32 -33.60
C ASN A 25 45.79 29.86 -32.23
N ALA A 26 45.20 30.81 -31.52
CA ALA A 26 44.45 30.56 -30.31
C ALA A 26 43.33 29.56 -30.53
N PRO A 27 43.19 28.55 -29.68
CA PRO A 27 41.95 27.73 -29.66
C PRO A 27 40.84 28.52 -29.00
N GLU A 28 39.71 28.54 -29.67
CA GLU A 28 38.40 28.93 -29.19
C GLU A 28 38.14 28.31 -27.81
N GLU A 29 37.83 29.14 -26.80
CA GLU A 29 37.44 28.68 -25.48
C GLU A 29 36.21 27.75 -25.63
N ALA A 30 36.42 26.47 -25.37
CA ALA A 30 35.35 25.53 -25.19
C ALA A 30 34.50 25.96 -23.99
N SER A 31 33.33 26.50 -24.21
CA SER A 31 32.31 26.78 -23.23
C SER A 31 32.04 25.49 -22.44
N ILE A 32 32.28 25.51 -21.12
CA ILE A 32 31.80 24.49 -20.18
C ILE A 32 30.30 24.42 -20.36
N PRO A 33 29.70 23.25 -20.64
CA PRO A 33 28.25 23.15 -20.71
C PRO A 33 27.69 23.56 -19.34
N GLU A 34 26.82 24.56 -19.36
CA GLU A 34 26.01 24.94 -18.20
C GLU A 34 25.42 23.68 -17.58
N THR A 35 25.66 23.50 -16.29
CA THR A 35 24.97 22.51 -15.48
C THR A 35 23.48 22.68 -15.74
N LYS A 36 22.85 21.66 -16.31
CA LYS A 36 21.39 21.57 -16.36
C LYS A 36 20.87 21.95 -14.98
N GLU A 37 20.10 23.04 -14.90
CA GLU A 37 19.27 23.33 -13.75
C GLU A 37 18.56 22.03 -13.31
N ALA A 38 18.65 21.72 -12.03
CA ALA A 38 17.88 20.64 -11.44
C ALA A 38 16.43 20.85 -11.88
N ALA A 39 15.89 19.90 -12.63
CA ALA A 39 14.49 19.95 -13.04
C ALA A 39 13.67 20.23 -11.79
N ASP A 40 12.82 21.28 -11.84
CA ASP A 40 11.90 21.64 -10.77
C ASP A 40 11.14 20.38 -10.37
N VAL A 41 11.45 19.82 -9.20
CA VAL A 41 10.67 18.70 -8.65
C VAL A 41 9.28 19.27 -8.44
N PRO A 42 8.22 18.70 -9.05
CA PRO A 42 6.89 19.24 -8.97
C PRO A 42 6.50 19.41 -7.50
N THR A 43 6.23 20.63 -7.08
CA THR A 43 5.85 20.90 -5.69
C THR A 43 4.45 20.34 -5.47
N ILE A 44 4.32 19.30 -4.63
CA ILE A 44 3.02 18.73 -4.31
C ILE A 44 2.22 19.77 -3.55
N GLY A 45 1.07 20.14 -4.11
CA GLY A 45 0.12 21.10 -3.54
C GLY A 45 -0.80 20.50 -2.47
N LEU A 46 -0.79 19.16 -2.32
CA LEU A 46 -1.60 18.46 -1.33
C LEU A 46 -0.85 18.31 0.00
N ASP A 47 -1.63 18.21 1.08
CA ASP A 47 -1.16 17.85 2.42
C ASP A 47 -2.20 16.94 3.10
N ILE A 48 -1.79 16.24 4.18
CA ILE A 48 -2.73 15.57 5.07
C ILE A 48 -3.45 16.64 5.87
N LEU A 49 -4.78 16.63 5.83
CA LEU A 49 -5.62 17.59 6.52
C LEU A 49 -6.31 16.99 7.74
N ILE A 50 -6.71 15.72 7.67
CA ILE A 50 -7.23 14.92 8.79
C ILE A 50 -6.56 13.56 8.79
N GLU A 51 -6.11 13.14 9.97
CA GLU A 51 -5.54 11.82 10.25
C GLU A 51 -5.96 11.35 11.65
N GLU A 52 -5.71 10.08 11.96
CA GLU A 52 -5.95 9.46 13.28
C GLU A 52 -7.42 9.50 13.77
N ASP A 53 -8.38 9.70 12.87
CA ASP A 53 -9.80 9.56 13.18
C ASP A 53 -10.17 8.07 13.29
N GLU A 54 -10.91 7.70 14.34
CA GLU A 54 -11.29 6.30 14.59
C GLU A 54 -12.09 5.68 13.43
N SER A 55 -12.90 6.47 12.75
CA SER A 55 -13.66 6.02 11.59
C SER A 55 -12.79 5.78 10.35
N MET A 56 -11.55 6.24 10.36
CA MET A 56 -10.55 6.04 9.30
C MET A 56 -9.58 4.90 9.58
N ILE A 57 -9.76 4.13 10.66
CA ILE A 57 -8.94 2.95 10.91
C ILE A 57 -9.15 1.92 9.79
N ASN A 58 -8.05 1.40 9.28
CA ASN A 58 -7.98 0.39 8.25
C ASN A 58 -7.24 -0.84 8.79
N THR A 59 -8.00 -1.90 9.11
CA THR A 59 -7.46 -3.09 9.78
C THR A 59 -7.11 -4.16 8.75
N TYR A 60 -5.90 -4.67 8.82
CA TYR A 60 -5.38 -5.74 7.95
C TYR A 60 -5.48 -7.09 8.63
N SER A 61 -5.87 -8.09 7.84
CA SER A 61 -6.07 -9.46 8.30
C SER A 61 -5.40 -10.46 7.36
N LEU A 62 -4.88 -11.52 7.97
CA LEU A 62 -4.42 -12.73 7.27
C LEU A 62 -5.54 -13.78 7.32
N LEU A 63 -5.75 -14.48 6.21
CA LEU A 63 -6.65 -15.62 6.11
C LEU A 63 -5.94 -16.75 5.36
N ALA A 64 -5.84 -17.93 5.98
CA ALA A 64 -5.35 -19.13 5.34
C ALA A 64 -6.45 -19.75 4.49
N VAL A 65 -6.15 -20.09 3.25
CA VAL A 65 -7.12 -20.70 2.34
C VAL A 65 -7.36 -22.17 2.72
N ASN A 66 -8.63 -22.59 2.74
CA ASN A 66 -9.03 -23.94 3.06
C ASN A 66 -8.84 -24.88 1.85
N PRO A 67 -7.98 -25.91 1.92
CA PRO A 67 -7.76 -26.85 0.80
C PRO A 67 -9.00 -27.67 0.44
N ALA A 68 -10.00 -27.73 1.32
CA ALA A 68 -11.28 -28.40 1.09
C ALA A 68 -12.43 -27.41 0.77
N ALA A 69 -12.09 -26.20 0.33
CA ALA A 69 -13.08 -25.18 0.02
C ALA A 69 -13.99 -25.57 -1.15
N PRO A 70 -15.19 -24.98 -1.24
CA PRO A 70 -16.10 -25.20 -2.36
C PRO A 70 -15.67 -24.34 -3.57
N TRP A 71 -14.63 -24.78 -4.27
CA TRP A 71 -13.97 -24.05 -5.36
C TRP A 71 -14.94 -23.62 -6.47
N VAL A 72 -14.70 -22.43 -7.01
CA VAL A 72 -15.49 -21.86 -8.11
C VAL A 72 -14.55 -21.33 -9.21
N ASP A 73 -15.06 -21.31 -10.44
CA ASP A 73 -14.40 -20.59 -11.55
C ASP A 73 -14.75 -19.08 -11.54
N ALA A 74 -14.26 -18.37 -12.55
CA ALA A 74 -14.51 -16.92 -12.68
C ALA A 74 -15.99 -16.56 -12.88
N ASP A 75 -16.80 -17.51 -13.36
CA ASP A 75 -18.24 -17.35 -13.58
C ASP A 75 -19.07 -17.83 -12.37
N GLY A 76 -18.41 -18.32 -11.30
CA GLY A 76 -19.03 -18.81 -10.08
C GLY A 76 -19.54 -20.26 -10.17
N ASN A 77 -19.16 -21.02 -11.20
CA ASN A 77 -19.51 -22.43 -11.30
C ASN A 77 -18.57 -23.28 -10.45
N SER A 78 -19.06 -24.40 -9.91
CA SER A 78 -18.25 -25.31 -9.10
C SER A 78 -17.14 -25.95 -9.91
N VAL A 79 -15.93 -25.98 -9.30
CA VAL A 79 -14.72 -26.60 -9.86
C VAL A 79 -14.39 -27.87 -9.11
N ASP A 80 -13.87 -28.89 -9.82
CA ASP A 80 -13.44 -30.15 -9.21
C ASP A 80 -12.24 -29.88 -8.26
N ALA A 81 -12.43 -30.18 -6.97
CA ALA A 81 -11.42 -29.97 -5.94
C ALA A 81 -10.09 -30.70 -6.23
N SER A 82 -10.12 -31.80 -7.00
CA SER A 82 -8.89 -32.51 -7.37
C SER A 82 -7.97 -31.74 -8.30
N THR A 83 -8.45 -30.68 -8.94
CA THR A 83 -7.68 -29.79 -9.83
C THR A 83 -7.06 -28.59 -9.12
N VAL A 84 -7.41 -28.37 -7.85
CA VAL A 84 -6.91 -27.25 -7.03
C VAL A 84 -5.89 -27.77 -6.02
N SER A 85 -4.74 -27.12 -5.95
CA SER A 85 -3.72 -27.41 -4.96
C SER A 85 -3.42 -26.16 -4.15
N ILE A 86 -3.45 -26.26 -2.82
CA ILE A 86 -3.15 -25.20 -1.87
C ILE A 86 -1.90 -25.60 -1.08
N ASN A 87 -0.89 -24.75 -1.09
CA ASN A 87 0.31 -24.89 -0.26
C ASN A 87 0.01 -24.47 1.20
N THR A 88 -0.66 -25.36 1.94
CA THR A 88 -1.05 -25.08 3.33
C THR A 88 0.16 -24.90 4.25
N ALA A 89 1.22 -25.70 4.07
CA ALA A 89 2.42 -25.61 4.88
C ALA A 89 3.19 -24.29 4.67
N GLY A 90 3.33 -23.86 3.41
CA GLY A 90 3.93 -22.56 3.09
C GLY A 90 3.09 -21.38 3.60
N ALA A 91 1.75 -21.46 3.43
CA ALA A 91 0.85 -20.45 3.96
C ALA A 91 0.96 -20.31 5.49
N ASP A 92 0.99 -21.44 6.22
CA ASP A 92 1.14 -21.45 7.68
C ASP A 92 2.51 -20.91 8.11
N ALA A 93 3.57 -21.22 7.38
CA ALA A 93 4.90 -20.68 7.64
C ALA A 93 4.92 -19.16 7.53
N LEU A 94 4.38 -18.58 6.44
CA LEU A 94 4.34 -17.14 6.24
C LEU A 94 3.44 -16.45 7.26
N ILE A 95 2.24 -16.99 7.54
CA ILE A 95 1.33 -16.44 8.54
C ILE A 95 1.99 -16.47 9.92
N ASN A 96 2.59 -17.58 10.33
CA ASN A 96 3.28 -17.68 11.61
C ASN A 96 4.46 -16.72 11.71
N TRP A 97 5.24 -16.53 10.63
CA TRP A 97 6.31 -15.55 10.65
C TRP A 97 5.78 -14.11 10.80
N ILE A 98 4.77 -13.73 10.04
CA ILE A 98 4.16 -12.39 10.18
C ILE A 98 3.64 -12.15 11.60
N LEU A 99 3.06 -13.17 12.24
CA LEU A 99 2.51 -13.11 13.60
C LEU A 99 3.54 -13.37 14.71
N SER A 100 4.79 -13.66 14.37
CA SER A 100 5.89 -13.75 15.33
C SER A 100 6.28 -12.36 15.84
N ASP A 101 7.03 -12.31 16.95
CA ASP A 101 7.56 -11.04 17.44
C ASP A 101 8.46 -10.36 16.41
N GLU A 102 9.18 -11.11 15.59
CA GLU A 102 10.02 -10.59 14.51
C GLU A 102 9.18 -9.95 13.40
N GLY A 103 8.21 -10.67 12.85
CA GLY A 103 7.36 -10.17 11.76
C GLY A 103 6.51 -8.98 12.19
N LEU A 104 5.92 -9.02 13.39
CA LEU A 104 5.17 -7.89 13.95
C LEU A 104 6.05 -6.65 14.16
N ASN A 105 7.28 -6.82 14.67
CA ASN A 105 8.22 -5.71 14.82
C ASN A 105 8.69 -5.18 13.46
N ALA A 106 8.95 -6.02 12.50
CA ALA A 106 9.29 -5.60 11.15
C ALA A 106 8.16 -4.77 10.53
N ALA A 107 6.91 -5.24 10.59
CA ALA A 107 5.75 -4.51 10.09
C ALA A 107 5.57 -3.14 10.78
N LYS A 108 5.75 -3.08 12.11
CA LYS A 108 5.65 -1.84 12.89
C LYS A 108 6.72 -0.83 12.51
N ASN A 109 7.96 -1.28 12.29
CA ASN A 109 9.10 -0.39 12.04
C ASN A 109 9.23 0.00 10.57
N TYR A 110 8.44 -0.59 9.67
CA TYR A 110 8.45 -0.23 8.27
C TYR A 110 8.21 1.27 8.06
N GLY A 111 9.07 1.92 7.31
CA GLY A 111 8.99 3.34 6.96
C GLY A 111 9.39 4.32 8.07
N PHE A 112 9.65 3.85 9.31
CA PHE A 112 9.99 4.76 10.41
C PHE A 112 11.28 5.55 10.14
N ASP A 113 12.30 4.92 9.57
CA ASP A 113 13.57 5.58 9.26
C ASP A 113 13.42 6.59 8.10
N ASP A 114 12.48 6.35 7.17
CA ASP A 114 12.25 7.19 6.00
C ASP A 114 11.34 8.39 6.30
N TYR A 115 10.33 8.21 7.14
CA TYR A 115 9.27 9.21 7.40
C TYR A 115 9.31 9.80 8.81
N GLY A 116 10.05 9.19 9.75
CA GLY A 116 10.13 9.63 11.15
C GLY A 116 8.87 9.29 11.97
N GLU A 117 7.96 8.49 11.40
CA GLU A 117 6.72 8.05 12.04
C GLU A 117 6.35 6.63 11.63
N TYR A 118 5.50 5.97 12.44
CA TYR A 118 5.00 4.63 12.11
C TYR A 118 3.90 4.73 11.05
N LEU A 119 4.04 3.92 10.01
CA LEU A 119 3.04 3.80 8.95
C LEU A 119 1.98 2.74 9.28
N PHE A 120 2.37 1.73 10.06
CA PHE A 120 1.51 0.65 10.52
C PHE A 120 1.63 0.48 12.04
N TYR A 121 0.53 0.12 12.66
CA TYR A 121 0.40 -0.09 14.10
C TYR A 121 -0.05 -1.52 14.35
N ILE A 122 0.60 -2.19 15.29
CA ILE A 122 0.17 -3.53 15.70
C ILE A 122 -1.00 -3.38 16.68
N LYS A 123 -2.06 -4.18 16.47
CA LYS A 123 -3.22 -4.19 17.35
C LYS A 123 -2.81 -4.72 18.73
N ASP A 124 -3.40 -4.18 19.79
CA ASP A 124 -3.16 -4.65 21.16
C ASP A 124 -3.56 -6.12 21.35
N ASP A 125 -4.63 -6.54 20.64
CA ASP A 125 -5.16 -7.90 20.61
C ASP A 125 -4.70 -8.70 19.38
N ALA A 126 -3.59 -8.30 18.74
CA ALA A 126 -3.04 -9.04 17.61
C ALA A 126 -2.77 -10.50 17.99
N PRO A 127 -3.24 -11.46 17.17
CA PRO A 127 -2.87 -12.86 17.37
C PRO A 127 -1.35 -12.98 17.24
N LYS A 128 -0.76 -13.75 18.16
CA LYS A 128 0.68 -14.03 18.19
C LYS A 128 0.92 -15.51 18.08
N THR A 129 2.07 -15.85 17.57
CA THR A 129 2.56 -17.23 17.52
C THR A 129 3.96 -17.32 18.09
N ALA A 130 4.25 -18.45 18.75
CA ALA A 130 5.60 -18.88 19.09
C ALA A 130 5.94 -20.19 18.37
N ALA A 131 5.22 -20.51 17.28
CA ALA A 131 5.49 -21.71 16.49
C ALA A 131 6.87 -21.62 15.83
N GLU A 132 7.57 -22.74 15.77
CA GLU A 132 8.78 -22.87 14.97
C GLU A 132 8.40 -22.78 13.49
N ILE A 133 9.09 -21.94 12.73
CA ILE A 133 8.85 -21.74 11.31
C ILE A 133 9.77 -22.70 10.54
N PRO A 134 9.20 -23.65 9.77
CA PRO A 134 10.01 -24.62 9.06
C PRO A 134 10.75 -23.99 7.88
N GLN A 135 11.90 -24.54 7.53
CA GLN A 135 12.56 -24.21 6.26
C GLN A 135 11.75 -24.76 5.08
N ALA A 136 11.80 -24.04 3.96
CA ALA A 136 11.13 -24.47 2.74
C ALA A 136 11.68 -25.82 2.21
N THR A 137 10.79 -26.61 1.66
CA THR A 137 11.12 -27.80 0.87
C THR A 137 10.77 -27.57 -0.60
N ASP A 138 11.18 -28.45 -1.50
CA ASP A 138 10.83 -28.32 -2.93
C ASP A 138 9.30 -28.27 -3.16
N GLU A 139 8.52 -28.96 -2.29
CA GLU A 139 7.06 -29.02 -2.38
C GLU A 139 6.38 -27.80 -1.77
N THR A 140 7.02 -27.12 -0.79
CA THR A 140 6.42 -26.01 -0.04
C THR A 140 6.98 -24.64 -0.39
N LYS A 141 8.02 -24.60 -1.25
CA LYS A 141 8.83 -23.41 -1.51
C LYS A 141 8.06 -22.21 -2.04
N VAL A 142 7.10 -22.44 -2.93
CA VAL A 142 6.34 -21.34 -3.56
C VAL A 142 5.04 -21.12 -2.82
N ILE A 143 4.83 -19.90 -2.33
CA ILE A 143 3.64 -19.45 -1.61
C ILE A 143 2.94 -18.41 -2.47
N ARG A 144 1.64 -18.58 -2.74
CA ARG A 144 0.83 -17.64 -3.51
C ARG A 144 0.05 -16.76 -2.55
N LEU A 145 0.44 -15.49 -2.46
CA LEU A 145 -0.23 -14.47 -1.65
C LEU A 145 -1.14 -13.62 -2.54
N SER A 146 -2.44 -13.61 -2.26
CA SER A 146 -3.36 -12.65 -2.88
C SER A 146 -3.64 -11.50 -1.92
N THR A 147 -3.48 -10.26 -2.39
CA THR A 147 -3.57 -9.07 -1.58
C THR A 147 -4.22 -7.90 -2.31
N THR A 148 -4.32 -6.75 -1.66
CA THR A 148 -4.88 -5.54 -2.26
C THR A 148 -3.78 -4.65 -2.86
N THR A 149 -4.18 -3.84 -3.86
CA THR A 149 -3.27 -2.84 -4.45
C THR A 149 -2.72 -1.89 -3.39
N SER A 150 -3.54 -1.46 -2.42
CA SER A 150 -3.09 -0.56 -1.36
C SER A 150 -2.03 -1.18 -0.44
N VAL A 151 -2.10 -2.48 -0.14
CA VAL A 151 -1.05 -3.19 0.62
C VAL A 151 0.24 -3.25 -0.20
N ASN A 152 0.12 -3.61 -1.47
CA ASN A 152 1.28 -3.72 -2.35
C ASN A 152 1.94 -2.34 -2.59
N ASP A 153 1.14 -1.33 -2.93
CA ASP A 153 1.61 0.02 -3.27
C ASP A 153 2.16 0.80 -2.07
N SER A 154 1.83 0.37 -0.83
CA SER A 154 2.45 0.92 0.37
C SER A 154 3.95 0.58 0.49
N GLY A 155 4.45 -0.40 -0.26
CA GLY A 155 5.81 -0.91 -0.18
C GLY A 155 6.06 -1.90 0.96
N LEU A 156 5.08 -2.12 1.84
CA LEU A 156 5.22 -2.99 3.02
C LEU A 156 5.67 -4.42 2.65
N LEU A 157 5.05 -5.02 1.62
CA LEU A 157 5.41 -6.38 1.20
C LEU A 157 6.83 -6.46 0.63
N GLY A 158 7.25 -5.44 -0.14
CA GLY A 158 8.62 -5.34 -0.65
C GLY A 158 9.68 -5.25 0.45
N TYR A 159 9.29 -4.82 1.65
CA TYR A 159 10.15 -4.80 2.83
C TYR A 159 10.08 -6.11 3.63
N LEU A 160 8.88 -6.65 3.88
CA LEU A 160 8.69 -7.82 4.74
C LEU A 160 9.10 -9.13 4.08
N LEU A 161 8.68 -9.35 2.81
CA LEU A 161 8.86 -10.65 2.19
C LEU A 161 10.32 -11.07 2.00
N PRO A 162 11.25 -10.17 1.59
CA PRO A 162 12.66 -10.53 1.48
C PRO A 162 13.28 -11.04 2.80
N ILE A 163 12.84 -10.53 3.96
CA ILE A 163 13.32 -10.99 5.27
C ILE A 163 12.93 -12.46 5.48
N PHE A 164 11.66 -12.77 5.26
CA PHE A 164 11.14 -14.12 5.37
C PHE A 164 11.77 -15.07 4.34
N GLU A 165 11.87 -14.65 3.09
CA GLU A 165 12.39 -15.46 1.99
C GLU A 165 13.87 -15.82 2.18
N GLU A 166 14.70 -14.85 2.64
CA GLU A 166 16.12 -15.05 2.89
C GLU A 166 16.35 -16.00 4.07
N GLU A 167 15.56 -15.89 5.13
CA GLU A 167 15.75 -16.68 6.34
C GLU A 167 15.23 -18.12 6.21
N TYR A 168 14.07 -18.30 5.56
CA TYR A 168 13.37 -19.59 5.51
C TYR A 168 13.40 -20.28 4.14
N GLY A 169 13.95 -19.65 3.11
CA GLY A 169 14.14 -20.25 1.78
C GLY A 169 12.87 -20.36 0.93
N TYR A 170 11.78 -19.69 1.32
CA TYR A 170 10.55 -19.62 0.52
C TYR A 170 10.67 -18.59 -0.61
N THR A 171 9.69 -18.60 -1.50
CA THR A 171 9.44 -17.59 -2.52
C THR A 171 7.97 -17.25 -2.49
N VAL A 172 7.64 -15.96 -2.31
CA VAL A 172 6.24 -15.50 -2.21
C VAL A 172 5.83 -14.81 -3.51
N GLU A 173 4.93 -15.46 -4.26
CA GLU A 173 4.32 -14.89 -5.46
C GLU A 173 3.13 -14.02 -5.05
N VAL A 174 3.26 -12.72 -5.22
CA VAL A 174 2.23 -11.74 -4.84
C VAL A 174 1.34 -11.42 -6.03
N THR A 175 0.03 -11.62 -5.86
CA THR A 175 -0.99 -11.12 -6.79
C THR A 175 -1.77 -10.00 -6.11
N SER A 176 -1.69 -8.78 -6.62
CA SER A 176 -2.39 -7.61 -6.07
C SER A 176 -3.53 -7.17 -6.98
N ALA A 177 -4.68 -6.87 -6.36
CA ALA A 177 -5.88 -6.37 -7.04
C ALA A 177 -6.77 -5.60 -6.05
N GLY A 178 -7.91 -5.05 -6.50
CA GLY A 178 -8.94 -4.57 -5.56
C GLY A 178 -9.46 -5.73 -4.71
N THR A 179 -9.90 -5.46 -3.46
CA THR A 179 -10.25 -6.49 -2.45
C THR A 179 -11.16 -7.59 -2.99
N GLY A 180 -12.22 -7.22 -3.70
CA GLY A 180 -13.15 -8.22 -4.28
C GLY A 180 -12.47 -9.17 -5.26
N LYS A 181 -11.56 -8.68 -6.09
CA LYS A 181 -10.78 -9.50 -7.03
C LYS A 181 -9.74 -10.35 -6.31
N ALA A 182 -9.08 -9.81 -5.26
CA ALA A 182 -8.14 -10.58 -4.46
C ALA A 182 -8.82 -11.79 -3.77
N ILE A 183 -10.00 -11.58 -3.21
CA ILE A 183 -10.83 -12.64 -2.62
C ILE A 183 -11.33 -13.63 -3.68
N ALA A 184 -11.79 -13.13 -4.84
CA ALA A 184 -12.22 -14.00 -5.95
C ALA A 184 -11.07 -14.89 -6.44
N ASN A 185 -9.84 -14.36 -6.52
CA ASN A 185 -8.64 -15.10 -6.87
C ASN A 185 -8.40 -16.28 -5.90
N ALA A 186 -8.56 -16.05 -4.60
CA ALA A 186 -8.48 -17.12 -3.59
C ALA A 186 -9.62 -18.14 -3.72
N LYS A 187 -10.86 -17.72 -4.02
CA LYS A 187 -12.01 -18.63 -4.26
C LYS A 187 -11.80 -19.53 -5.48
N MET A 188 -11.01 -19.11 -6.44
CA MET A 188 -10.62 -19.92 -7.61
C MET A 188 -9.44 -20.86 -7.33
N GLY A 189 -8.89 -20.90 -6.10
CA GLY A 189 -7.75 -21.73 -5.75
C GLY A 189 -6.40 -21.23 -6.26
N ASN A 190 -6.31 -19.94 -6.63
CA ASN A 190 -5.09 -19.32 -7.15
C ASN A 190 -4.24 -18.64 -6.07
N ALA A 191 -4.61 -18.78 -4.80
CA ALA A 191 -3.86 -18.26 -3.66
C ALA A 191 -3.86 -19.26 -2.50
N ASP A 192 -2.81 -19.25 -1.70
CA ASP A 192 -2.64 -20.09 -0.51
C ASP A 192 -3.05 -19.35 0.75
N LEU A 193 -2.94 -18.01 0.72
CA LEU A 193 -3.40 -17.12 1.78
C LEU A 193 -3.80 -15.74 1.21
N LEU A 194 -4.53 -15.01 2.02
CA LEU A 194 -4.90 -13.60 1.79
C LEU A 194 -4.26 -12.68 2.82
N LEU A 195 -3.87 -11.48 2.40
CA LEU A 195 -3.61 -10.32 3.25
C LEU A 195 -4.47 -9.15 2.75
N VAL A 196 -5.56 -8.89 3.43
CA VAL A 196 -6.62 -7.96 2.98
C VAL A 196 -7.14 -7.11 4.15
N HIS A 197 -8.03 -6.14 3.85
CA HIS A 197 -8.50 -5.17 4.84
C HIS A 197 -9.97 -4.76 4.62
N ALA A 198 -10.84 -5.69 4.26
CA ALA A 198 -12.29 -5.45 4.11
C ALA A 198 -13.09 -6.46 4.92
N LYS A 199 -13.29 -6.16 6.20
CA LYS A 199 -13.86 -7.06 7.21
C LYS A 199 -15.10 -7.82 6.72
N THR A 200 -16.08 -7.14 6.15
CA THR A 200 -17.31 -7.78 5.68
C THR A 200 -17.04 -8.85 4.61
N GLN A 201 -16.21 -8.52 3.60
CA GLN A 201 -15.86 -9.46 2.54
C GLN A 201 -15.03 -10.64 3.06
N GLU A 202 -14.19 -10.41 4.09
CA GLU A 202 -13.40 -11.44 4.77
C GLU A 202 -14.32 -12.40 5.56
N GLU A 203 -15.31 -11.84 6.27
CA GLU A 203 -16.32 -12.61 7.00
C GLU A 203 -17.20 -13.43 6.04
N ASP A 204 -17.56 -12.89 4.88
CA ASP A 204 -18.29 -13.62 3.82
C ASP A 204 -17.43 -14.76 3.23
N PHE A 205 -16.12 -14.55 3.06
CA PHE A 205 -15.19 -15.57 2.61
C PHE A 205 -15.10 -16.75 3.60
N ILE A 206 -15.05 -16.44 4.90
CA ILE A 206 -15.04 -17.42 6.00
C ILE A 206 -16.38 -18.17 6.05
N ALA A 207 -17.50 -17.45 6.07
CA ALA A 207 -18.84 -18.04 6.14
C ALA A 207 -19.14 -18.96 4.97
N ALA A 208 -18.54 -18.70 3.80
CA ALA A 208 -18.64 -19.56 2.62
C ALA A 208 -17.68 -20.77 2.65
N GLY A 209 -16.88 -20.97 3.72
CA GLY A 209 -16.01 -22.14 3.90
C GLY A 209 -14.68 -22.10 3.16
N PHE A 210 -14.26 -20.93 2.69
CA PHE A 210 -12.99 -20.78 1.95
C PHE A 210 -11.79 -20.54 2.85
N ALA A 211 -11.98 -20.16 4.13
CA ALA A 211 -10.90 -20.01 5.09
C ALA A 211 -10.76 -21.25 5.98
N ARG A 212 -9.63 -21.34 6.65
CA ARG A 212 -9.36 -22.31 7.72
C ARG A 212 -8.60 -21.66 8.86
N THR A 213 -8.69 -22.25 10.04
CA THR A 213 -7.77 -21.95 11.12
C THR A 213 -6.39 -22.55 10.84
N ILE A 214 -5.35 -21.98 11.40
CA ILE A 214 -4.00 -22.57 11.44
C ILE A 214 -3.70 -23.04 12.86
N ASP A 215 -2.71 -23.91 13.01
CA ASP A 215 -2.32 -24.45 14.31
C ASP A 215 -1.92 -23.33 15.28
N GLY A 216 -2.43 -23.42 16.50
CA GLY A 216 -2.20 -22.42 17.55
C GLY A 216 -3.12 -21.19 17.49
N GLN A 217 -3.95 -21.05 16.46
CA GLN A 217 -4.93 -19.98 16.33
C GLN A 217 -6.37 -20.50 16.51
N THR A 218 -7.26 -19.65 17.03
CA THR A 218 -8.66 -20.00 17.27
C THR A 218 -9.63 -19.32 16.31
N ALA A 219 -9.14 -18.38 15.52
CA ALA A 219 -9.91 -17.63 14.53
C ALA A 219 -9.35 -17.86 13.13
N GLU A 220 -10.20 -17.78 12.13
CA GLU A 220 -9.83 -17.85 10.71
C GLU A 220 -9.41 -16.47 10.18
N ARG A 221 -9.97 -15.40 10.78
CA ARG A 221 -9.61 -14.01 10.51
C ARG A 221 -8.55 -13.55 11.53
N LEU A 222 -7.32 -13.41 11.09
CA LEU A 222 -6.19 -13.04 11.93
C LEU A 222 -5.87 -11.55 11.73
N ALA A 223 -6.67 -10.68 12.38
CA ALA A 223 -6.49 -9.24 12.32
C ALA A 223 -5.33 -8.81 13.21
N PHE A 224 -4.22 -8.34 12.64
CA PHE A 224 -2.97 -8.16 13.39
C PHE A 224 -2.43 -6.74 13.40
N MET A 225 -2.67 -5.97 12.34
CA MET A 225 -2.20 -4.59 12.23
C MET A 225 -3.27 -3.67 11.68
N TYR A 226 -3.04 -2.38 11.81
CA TYR A 226 -3.88 -1.36 11.19
C TYR A 226 -3.02 -0.16 10.76
N ASN A 227 -3.56 0.61 9.85
CA ASN A 227 -3.11 1.97 9.57
C ASN A 227 -4.33 2.89 9.53
N TYR A 228 -4.11 4.14 9.15
CA TYR A 228 -5.18 5.10 8.95
C TYR A 228 -5.34 5.43 7.48
N PHE A 229 -6.57 5.57 7.04
CA PHE A 229 -6.86 6.43 5.93
C PHE A 229 -6.64 7.88 6.36
N VAL A 230 -6.33 8.74 5.40
CA VAL A 230 -6.13 10.17 5.61
C VAL A 230 -6.96 10.95 4.60
N LEU A 231 -7.56 12.04 5.05
CA LEU A 231 -8.14 13.02 4.15
C LEU A 231 -7.06 14.00 3.73
N CYS A 232 -6.70 13.95 2.46
CA CYS A 232 -5.75 14.85 1.85
C CYS A 232 -6.49 15.94 1.05
N GLY A 233 -5.85 17.09 0.89
CA GLY A 233 -6.40 18.18 0.11
C GLY A 233 -5.40 19.32 -0.10
N PRO A 234 -5.81 20.39 -0.77
CA PRO A 234 -4.95 21.54 -1.01
C PRO A 234 -4.48 22.18 0.31
N LYS A 235 -3.22 22.63 0.34
CA LYS A 235 -2.57 23.17 1.56
C LYS A 235 -3.30 24.36 2.16
N ASP A 236 -3.98 25.17 1.34
CA ASP A 236 -4.77 26.34 1.75
C ASP A 236 -6.15 25.96 2.31
N ASP A 237 -6.54 24.70 2.23
CA ASP A 237 -7.74 24.11 2.82
C ASP A 237 -9.00 24.99 2.69
N PRO A 238 -9.48 25.24 1.46
CA PRO A 238 -10.60 26.16 1.24
C PRO A 238 -11.91 25.67 1.86
N ALA A 239 -12.10 24.35 2.08
CA ALA A 239 -13.25 23.80 2.79
C ALA A 239 -13.10 23.85 4.31
N LYS A 240 -11.92 24.23 4.84
CA LYS A 240 -11.60 24.30 6.27
C LYS A 240 -11.81 22.99 7.01
N VAL A 241 -11.50 21.87 6.34
CA VAL A 241 -11.67 20.54 6.92
C VAL A 241 -10.80 20.31 8.15
N LYS A 242 -9.65 21.00 8.27
CA LYS A 242 -8.81 20.97 9.49
C LYS A 242 -9.51 21.47 10.75
N GLU A 243 -10.54 22.28 10.59
CA GLU A 243 -11.35 22.85 11.70
C GLU A 243 -12.54 21.92 12.04
N ALA A 244 -12.82 20.88 11.25
CA ALA A 244 -13.92 19.97 11.45
C ALA A 244 -13.74 19.13 12.72
N ALA A 245 -14.85 18.77 13.38
CA ALA A 245 -14.82 18.00 14.62
C ALA A 245 -14.38 16.54 14.40
N ASP A 246 -14.67 16.00 13.21
CA ASP A 246 -14.35 14.65 12.76
C ASP A 246 -14.33 14.58 11.22
N VAL A 247 -13.90 13.45 10.68
CA VAL A 247 -13.80 13.28 9.23
C VAL A 247 -15.16 13.30 8.53
N LYS A 248 -16.23 12.82 9.15
CA LYS A 248 -17.59 12.88 8.55
C LYS A 248 -18.08 14.32 8.41
N THR A 249 -17.81 15.14 9.42
CA THR A 249 -18.09 16.58 9.35
C THR A 249 -17.27 17.24 8.23
N ALA A 250 -16.01 16.86 8.06
CA ALA A 250 -15.17 17.35 6.95
C ALA A 250 -15.74 16.97 5.58
N PHE A 251 -16.20 15.74 5.40
CA PHE A 251 -16.86 15.30 4.17
C PHE A 251 -18.16 16.08 3.90
N ALA A 252 -18.93 16.39 4.95
CA ALA A 252 -20.10 17.24 4.84
C ALA A 252 -19.74 18.67 4.41
N GLU A 253 -18.67 19.27 4.95
CA GLU A 253 -18.20 20.59 4.54
C GLU A 253 -17.73 20.62 3.08
N ILE A 254 -17.02 19.59 2.63
CA ILE A 254 -16.63 19.43 1.21
C ILE A 254 -17.88 19.42 0.31
N ALA A 255 -18.87 18.60 0.66
CA ALA A 255 -20.10 18.47 -0.11
C ALA A 255 -20.94 19.74 -0.13
N ASN A 256 -21.14 20.39 1.05
CA ASN A 256 -21.91 21.61 1.20
C ASN A 256 -21.30 22.77 0.41
N GLY A 257 -19.97 22.90 0.43
CA GLY A 257 -19.23 23.92 -0.31
C GLY A 257 -18.98 23.53 -1.76
N LYS A 258 -19.34 22.32 -2.18
CA LYS A 258 -19.06 21.75 -3.52
C LYS A 258 -17.59 21.88 -3.89
N PHE A 259 -16.71 21.65 -2.93
CA PHE A 259 -15.28 21.63 -3.18
C PHE A 259 -14.92 20.35 -3.94
N ARG A 260 -13.99 20.46 -4.88
CA ARG A 260 -13.62 19.33 -5.74
C ARG A 260 -13.06 18.17 -4.93
N PHE A 261 -13.58 16.99 -5.17
CA PHE A 261 -13.16 15.73 -4.57
C PHE A 261 -12.90 14.68 -5.65
N VAL A 262 -11.78 13.99 -5.54
CA VAL A 262 -11.43 12.88 -6.42
C VAL A 262 -11.65 11.57 -5.68
N SER A 263 -12.61 10.79 -6.16
CA SER A 263 -12.88 9.43 -5.71
C SER A 263 -12.15 8.42 -6.57
N ARG A 264 -11.68 7.33 -5.97
CA ARG A 264 -11.15 6.21 -6.75
C ARG A 264 -12.19 5.60 -7.69
N GLY A 265 -13.43 5.45 -7.27
CA GLY A 265 -14.53 4.93 -8.09
C GLY A 265 -14.36 3.48 -8.58
N ASP A 266 -13.39 2.73 -8.04
CA ASP A 266 -12.92 1.43 -8.54
C ASP A 266 -13.31 0.24 -7.67
N LYS A 267 -14.24 0.43 -6.72
CA LYS A 267 -14.71 -0.58 -5.75
C LYS A 267 -13.60 -1.14 -4.86
N SER A 268 -12.50 -0.41 -4.67
CA SER A 268 -11.42 -0.74 -3.73
C SER A 268 -11.84 -0.52 -2.28
N GLY A 269 -11.03 -1.00 -1.34
CA GLY A 269 -11.23 -0.75 0.09
C GLY A 269 -11.25 0.74 0.43
N THR A 270 -10.41 1.56 -0.22
CA THR A 270 -10.42 3.02 -0.07
C THR A 270 -11.73 3.63 -0.60
N HIS A 271 -12.21 3.19 -1.76
CA HIS A 271 -13.50 3.65 -2.31
C HIS A 271 -14.66 3.26 -1.39
N THR A 272 -14.69 2.02 -0.90
CA THR A 272 -15.71 1.57 0.07
C THR A 272 -15.67 2.40 1.36
N LYS A 273 -14.47 2.71 1.88
CA LYS A 273 -14.29 3.58 3.04
C LYS A 273 -14.81 4.99 2.76
N GLU A 274 -14.40 5.59 1.66
CA GLU A 274 -14.87 6.91 1.22
C GLU A 274 -16.39 7.01 1.22
N LEU A 275 -17.07 6.05 0.58
CA LEU A 275 -18.53 6.01 0.50
C LEU A 275 -19.20 5.97 1.89
N SER A 276 -18.55 5.40 2.90
CA SER A 276 -19.06 5.34 4.28
C SER A 276 -18.93 6.65 5.05
N LEU A 277 -18.20 7.62 4.51
CA LEU A 277 -17.92 8.91 5.15
C LEU A 277 -18.83 10.04 4.64
N TRP A 278 -19.40 9.90 3.45
CA TRP A 278 -20.34 10.86 2.92
C TRP A 278 -21.64 10.94 3.74
N PRO A 279 -22.27 12.13 3.86
CA PRO A 279 -23.61 12.26 4.41
C PRO A 279 -24.60 11.34 3.69
N GLU A 280 -25.42 10.59 4.44
CA GLU A 280 -26.38 9.60 3.89
C GLU A 280 -27.40 10.26 2.95
N GLU A 281 -27.78 11.51 3.19
CA GLU A 281 -28.73 12.28 2.38
C GLU A 281 -28.25 12.54 0.95
N LEU A 282 -26.94 12.43 0.68
CA LEU A 282 -26.41 12.55 -0.69
C LEU A 282 -26.68 11.28 -1.50
N GLY A 283 -26.85 10.14 -0.85
CA GLY A 283 -27.11 8.87 -1.50
C GLY A 283 -26.01 8.41 -2.45
N ILE A 284 -24.75 8.88 -2.26
CA ILE A 284 -23.60 8.48 -3.08
C ILE A 284 -23.27 7.01 -2.79
N THR A 285 -23.21 6.20 -3.83
CA THR A 285 -22.90 4.76 -3.78
C THR A 285 -21.91 4.39 -4.89
N GLU A 286 -21.60 3.10 -5.02
CA GLU A 286 -20.78 2.58 -6.12
C GLU A 286 -21.43 2.72 -7.52
N GLU A 287 -22.73 2.99 -7.57
CA GLU A 287 -23.49 3.09 -8.82
C GLU A 287 -23.35 4.49 -9.44
N PRO A 288 -22.90 4.63 -10.70
CA PRO A 288 -22.69 5.92 -11.34
C PRO A 288 -23.88 6.87 -11.31
N ALA A 289 -25.10 6.32 -11.37
CA ALA A 289 -26.31 7.13 -11.31
C ALA A 289 -26.50 7.84 -9.97
N SER A 290 -25.89 7.35 -8.88
CA SER A 290 -26.02 7.93 -7.54
C SER A 290 -25.28 9.27 -7.37
N PHE A 291 -24.24 9.53 -8.17
CA PHE A 291 -23.44 10.75 -8.10
C PHE A 291 -23.53 11.60 -9.39
N GLU A 292 -24.41 11.26 -10.33
CA GLU A 292 -24.59 12.04 -11.56
C GLU A 292 -24.93 13.52 -11.28
N ALA A 293 -25.67 13.79 -10.22
CA ALA A 293 -26.03 15.15 -9.80
C ALA A 293 -24.84 15.94 -9.18
N TYR A 294 -23.73 15.29 -8.89
CA TYR A 294 -22.57 15.87 -8.18
C TYR A 294 -21.32 16.02 -9.03
N GLN A 295 -21.38 15.72 -10.34
CA GLN A 295 -20.22 15.71 -11.24
C GLN A 295 -19.48 17.06 -11.32
N ASP A 296 -20.10 18.16 -10.89
CA ASP A 296 -19.44 19.47 -10.84
C ASP A 296 -18.29 19.49 -9.82
N TRP A 297 -18.36 18.68 -8.76
CA TRP A 297 -17.39 18.66 -7.68
C TRP A 297 -16.91 17.24 -7.30
N TYR A 298 -17.68 16.18 -7.55
CA TYR A 298 -17.33 14.80 -7.27
C TYR A 298 -16.85 14.10 -8.54
N VAL A 299 -15.57 13.73 -8.58
CA VAL A 299 -14.92 13.11 -9.74
C VAL A 299 -14.62 11.65 -9.45
N SER A 300 -15.41 10.74 -10.02
CA SER A 300 -15.12 9.30 -9.97
C SER A 300 -14.08 8.94 -11.04
N ALA A 301 -12.83 8.68 -10.62
CA ALA A 301 -11.71 8.46 -11.53
C ALA A 301 -11.67 7.04 -12.12
N ASN A 302 -12.27 6.07 -11.44
CA ASN A 302 -12.21 4.63 -11.76
C ASN A 302 -10.75 4.16 -11.99
N SER A 303 -9.85 4.57 -11.09
CA SER A 303 -8.41 4.40 -11.24
C SER A 303 -7.72 4.04 -9.92
N GLY A 304 -6.48 3.56 -9.99
CA GLY A 304 -5.62 3.31 -8.84
C GLY A 304 -5.24 4.61 -8.11
N MET A 305 -4.73 4.48 -6.86
CA MET A 305 -4.47 5.61 -5.97
C MET A 305 -3.46 6.60 -6.56
N GLY A 306 -2.41 6.13 -7.24
CA GLY A 306 -1.40 7.00 -7.83
C GLY A 306 -1.97 7.98 -8.84
N VAL A 307 -2.83 7.49 -9.76
CA VAL A 307 -3.54 8.32 -10.73
C VAL A 307 -4.48 9.30 -10.03
N CYS A 308 -5.21 8.84 -9.01
CA CYS A 308 -6.15 9.69 -8.27
C CYS A 308 -5.44 10.80 -7.48
N LEU A 309 -4.29 10.51 -6.86
CA LEU A 309 -3.47 11.50 -6.16
C LEU A 309 -2.89 12.54 -7.12
N THR A 310 -2.43 12.11 -8.31
CA THR A 310 -1.97 13.02 -9.37
C THR A 310 -3.10 13.94 -9.81
N MET A 311 -4.30 13.39 -10.09
CA MET A 311 -5.48 14.17 -10.46
C MET A 311 -5.87 15.17 -9.36
N ALA A 312 -5.87 14.73 -8.09
CA ALA A 312 -6.20 15.60 -6.96
C ALA A 312 -5.18 16.73 -6.82
N ASN A 313 -3.88 16.43 -6.99
CA ASN A 313 -2.81 17.43 -6.94
C ASN A 313 -2.95 18.48 -8.06
N GLU A 314 -3.21 18.05 -9.29
CA GLU A 314 -3.38 18.94 -10.44
C GLU A 314 -4.64 19.82 -10.34
N GLN A 315 -5.69 19.28 -9.73
CA GLN A 315 -6.99 19.96 -9.64
C GLN A 315 -7.20 20.73 -8.32
N GLY A 316 -6.25 20.68 -7.38
CA GLY A 316 -6.42 21.21 -6.04
C GLY A 316 -7.64 20.60 -5.33
N ALA A 317 -7.82 19.29 -5.47
CA ALA A 317 -8.97 18.56 -4.98
C ALA A 317 -8.69 17.85 -3.66
N TYR A 318 -9.76 17.56 -2.90
CA TYR A 318 -9.72 16.67 -1.76
C TYR A 318 -9.72 15.21 -2.23
N ILE A 319 -9.14 14.32 -1.42
CA ILE A 319 -9.06 12.89 -1.72
C ILE A 319 -8.86 12.09 -0.42
N LEU A 320 -9.50 10.93 -0.32
CA LEU A 320 -9.18 9.95 0.71
C LEU A 320 -8.05 9.05 0.20
N SER A 321 -7.01 8.87 1.00
CA SER A 321 -5.88 8.00 0.70
C SER A 321 -5.54 7.12 1.90
N ASP A 322 -4.84 6.03 1.65
CA ASP A 322 -4.03 5.35 2.67
C ASP A 322 -2.83 6.24 3.03
N LYS A 323 -2.51 6.36 4.33
CA LYS A 323 -1.44 7.25 4.82
C LYS A 323 -0.08 6.90 4.21
N ALA A 324 0.27 5.60 4.21
CA ALA A 324 1.55 5.15 3.68
C ALA A 324 1.68 5.46 2.18
N THR A 325 0.63 5.20 1.40
CA THR A 325 0.57 5.50 -0.03
C THR A 325 0.73 7.01 -0.30
N PHE A 326 0.05 7.87 0.48
CA PHE A 326 0.20 9.32 0.33
C PHE A 326 1.61 9.81 0.68
N LEU A 327 2.21 9.31 1.75
CA LEU A 327 3.58 9.68 2.14
C LEU A 327 4.59 9.23 1.09
N THR A 328 4.45 8.04 0.53
CA THR A 328 5.28 7.54 -0.59
C THR A 328 5.12 8.44 -1.83
N PHE A 329 3.88 8.78 -2.20
CA PHE A 329 3.60 9.72 -3.29
C PHE A 329 4.29 11.07 -3.07
N LYS A 330 4.21 11.61 -1.85
CA LYS A 330 4.82 12.89 -1.47
C LYS A 330 6.34 12.81 -1.52
N ALA A 331 6.95 11.75 -0.99
CA ALA A 331 8.40 11.55 -0.97
C ALA A 331 8.98 11.41 -2.38
N ASN A 332 8.25 10.79 -3.30
CA ASN A 332 8.64 10.59 -4.70
C ASN A 332 8.28 11.76 -5.64
N GLY A 333 7.98 12.95 -5.08
CA GLY A 333 7.71 14.15 -5.88
C GLY A 333 6.40 14.08 -6.68
N GLY A 334 5.40 13.31 -6.21
CA GLY A 334 4.09 13.19 -6.87
C GLY A 334 4.01 12.05 -7.90
N ILE A 335 4.93 11.11 -7.84
CA ILE A 335 4.93 9.93 -8.70
C ILE A 335 4.80 8.69 -7.80
N LEU A 336 3.82 7.84 -8.05
CA LEU A 336 3.84 6.45 -7.60
C LEU A 336 4.27 5.61 -8.80
N GLU A 337 5.47 5.02 -8.72
CA GLU A 337 5.85 4.00 -9.68
C GLU A 337 4.93 2.80 -9.45
N ASP A 338 4.30 2.30 -10.52
CA ASP A 338 3.59 1.03 -10.45
C ASP A 338 4.59 -0.02 -9.96
N ALA A 339 4.30 -0.65 -8.83
CA ALA A 339 5.10 -1.76 -8.31
C ALA A 339 5.13 -2.84 -9.39
N LYS A 340 6.32 -3.08 -9.94
CA LYS A 340 6.56 -4.07 -11.01
C LYS A 340 6.47 -5.47 -10.46
#